data_8364ce76d16a859e54b5802aafe42267
#
_entry.id   8364ce76d16a859e54b5802aafe42267
#
_cell.length_a   1.000
_cell.length_b   1.000
_cell.length_c   1.000
_cell.angle_alpha   90.00
_cell.angle_beta   90.00
_cell.angle_gamma   90.00
#
_symmetry.space_group_name_H-M   'P 1'
#
loop_
_entity.id
_entity.type
_entity.pdbx_description
1 polymer ?
#
loop_
_entity_poly.entity_id
_entity_poly.type
_entity_poly.pdbx_seq_one_letter_code
_entity_poly.pdbx_strand_id
1 'polypeptide(L)'
;MFATVAFNARKGLTETAAESSDSNRADSAKERARRTGVRGETYAYWYLRRHGYVLIARNFTSPGLKGEIDMVGYDGSVLAFVEVKTRTRMDASQKDAALQATPESAVNIEKRRNISRVAQQFLRARHIESTECRFDVLAIETRAGQKPSVRLHKGAFNAGENRPRAM
;
A
#
# COMPACT_ATOMS: atom_id res chain seq x y z
N MET A 1 37.04 57.07 -9.62
CA MET A 1 36.47 56.34 -8.48
C MET A 1 35.29 55.54 -8.96
N PHE A 2 35.53 54.36 -9.52
CA PHE A 2 34.50 53.41 -9.96
C PHE A 2 35.03 52.04 -9.63
N ALA A 3 34.42 51.38 -8.68
CA ALA A 3 34.52 49.93 -8.53
C ALA A 3 33.42 49.41 -7.57
N THR A 4 32.85 48.32 -7.94
CA THR A 4 32.16 47.35 -7.09
C THR A 4 30.65 47.50 -6.99
N VAL A 5 29.94 47.06 -7.99
CA VAL A 5 28.64 46.35 -7.83
C VAL A 5 28.52 45.32 -8.93
N ALA A 6 29.03 44.13 -8.73
CA ALA A 6 28.73 42.97 -9.58
C ALA A 6 29.15 41.63 -8.89
N PHE A 7 28.55 41.27 -7.76
CA PHE A 7 28.86 39.96 -7.18
C PHE A 7 27.73 39.33 -6.36
N ASN A 8 26.47 39.58 -6.64
CA ASN A 8 25.42 38.89 -5.89
C ASN A 8 24.27 38.26 -6.73
N ALA A 9 24.39 38.26 -8.06
CA ALA A 9 23.31 37.74 -8.91
C ALA A 9 23.44 36.23 -9.28
N ARG A 10 24.55 35.57 -8.95
CA ARG A 10 24.76 34.16 -9.35
C ARG A 10 24.39 33.12 -8.30
N LYS A 11 24.26 33.48 -7.02
CA LYS A 11 23.96 32.52 -5.95
C LYS A 11 22.47 32.19 -5.85
N GLY A 12 21.59 33.13 -6.14
CA GLY A 12 20.14 32.91 -6.07
C GLY A 12 19.55 32.07 -7.22
N LEU A 13 20.21 32.07 -8.41
CA LEU A 13 19.72 31.33 -9.59
C LEU A 13 20.08 29.86 -9.56
N THR A 14 21.10 29.46 -8.81
CA THR A 14 21.50 28.04 -8.68
C THR A 14 20.68 27.32 -7.60
N GLU A 15 20.27 27.98 -6.53
CA GLU A 15 19.43 27.41 -5.48
C GLU A 15 18.00 27.16 -5.98
N THR A 16 17.39 28.10 -6.67
CA THR A 16 16.03 27.96 -7.23
C THR A 16 15.94 26.89 -8.32
N ALA A 17 16.99 26.68 -9.11
CA ALA A 17 17.02 25.62 -10.12
C ALA A 17 17.22 24.21 -9.51
N ALA A 18 17.95 24.08 -8.41
CA ALA A 18 18.13 22.84 -7.69
C ALA A 18 16.85 22.43 -6.94
N GLU A 19 16.18 23.36 -6.27
CA GLU A 19 14.90 23.12 -5.59
C GLU A 19 13.78 22.75 -6.56
N SER A 20 13.71 23.40 -7.73
CA SER A 20 12.72 23.07 -8.76
C SER A 20 12.99 21.70 -9.41
N SER A 21 14.26 21.28 -9.53
CA SER A 21 14.61 19.97 -10.07
C SER A 21 14.32 18.84 -9.08
N ASP A 22 14.49 19.07 -7.79
CA ASP A 22 14.19 18.08 -6.74
C ASP A 22 12.68 17.91 -6.52
N SER A 23 11.91 19.00 -6.54
CA SER A 23 10.44 18.91 -6.48
C SER A 23 9.87 18.15 -7.69
N ASN A 24 10.38 18.42 -8.90
CA ASN A 24 9.94 17.75 -10.12
C ASN A 24 10.32 16.25 -10.14
N ARG A 25 11.48 15.87 -9.54
CA ARG A 25 11.88 14.47 -9.34
C ARG A 25 11.00 13.76 -8.32
N ALA A 26 10.68 14.41 -7.21
CA ALA A 26 9.80 13.89 -6.18
C ALA A 26 8.38 13.65 -6.72
N ASP A 27 7.82 14.59 -7.47
CA ASP A 27 6.52 14.46 -8.10
C ASP A 27 6.49 13.34 -9.14
N SER A 28 7.55 13.17 -9.94
CA SER A 28 7.67 12.08 -10.90
C SER A 28 7.80 10.70 -10.22
N ALA A 29 8.47 10.64 -9.07
CA ALA A 29 8.58 9.41 -8.28
C ALA A 29 7.25 9.03 -7.63
N LYS A 30 6.53 9.99 -7.07
CA LYS A 30 5.19 9.81 -6.49
C LYS A 30 4.18 9.34 -7.53
N GLU A 31 4.19 9.93 -8.72
CA GLU A 31 3.32 9.52 -9.81
C GLU A 31 3.64 8.10 -10.31
N ARG A 32 4.93 7.73 -10.42
CA ARG A 32 5.33 6.35 -10.73
C ARG A 32 4.86 5.37 -9.67
N ALA A 33 5.01 5.70 -8.40
CA ALA A 33 4.53 4.87 -7.29
C ALA A 33 3.01 4.69 -7.35
N ARG A 34 2.25 5.77 -7.62
CA ARG A 34 0.80 5.74 -7.80
C ARG A 34 0.39 4.83 -8.96
N ARG A 35 1.04 4.94 -10.12
CA ARG A 35 0.76 4.08 -11.29
C ARG A 35 1.07 2.62 -11.01
N THR A 36 2.15 2.35 -10.28
CA THR A 36 2.50 0.99 -9.85
C THR A 36 1.44 0.42 -8.92
N GLY A 37 0.94 1.22 -7.96
CA GLY A 37 -0.16 0.84 -7.07
C GLY A 37 -1.42 0.47 -7.83
N VAL A 38 -1.90 1.34 -8.72
CA VAL A 38 -3.11 1.11 -9.53
C VAL A 38 -3.00 -0.15 -10.39
N ARG A 39 -1.84 -0.39 -11.02
CA ARG A 39 -1.59 -1.63 -11.78
C ARG A 39 -1.60 -2.86 -10.88
N GLY A 40 -1.00 -2.75 -9.70
CA GLY A 40 -0.99 -3.81 -8.70
C GLY A 40 -2.39 -4.18 -8.23
N GLU A 41 -3.21 -3.20 -7.90
CA GLU A 41 -4.60 -3.44 -7.49
C GLU A 41 -5.44 -4.08 -8.61
N THR A 42 -5.26 -3.64 -9.86
CA THR A 42 -5.95 -4.26 -11.00
C THR A 42 -5.52 -5.72 -11.19
N TYR A 43 -4.22 -5.99 -11.05
CA TYR A 43 -3.70 -7.36 -11.11
C TYR A 43 -4.23 -8.21 -9.94
N ALA A 44 -4.23 -7.65 -8.73
CA ALA A 44 -4.76 -8.29 -7.53
C ALA A 44 -6.23 -8.67 -7.68
N TYR A 45 -7.05 -7.77 -8.23
CA TYR A 45 -8.46 -8.03 -8.51
C TYR A 45 -8.66 -9.29 -9.35
N TRP A 46 -7.97 -9.41 -10.48
CA TRP A 46 -8.09 -10.56 -11.35
C TRP A 46 -7.47 -11.82 -10.76
N TYR A 47 -6.38 -11.67 -10.01
CA TYR A 47 -5.75 -12.78 -9.31
C TYR A 47 -6.71 -13.41 -8.29
N LEU A 48 -7.29 -12.60 -7.40
CA LEU A 48 -8.22 -13.07 -6.36
C LEU A 48 -9.47 -13.73 -6.97
N ARG A 49 -10.05 -13.15 -8.01
CA ARG A 49 -11.19 -13.75 -8.70
C ARG A 49 -10.87 -15.13 -9.28
N ARG A 50 -9.71 -15.29 -9.88
CA ARG A 50 -9.25 -16.59 -10.39
C ARG A 50 -8.98 -17.62 -9.27
N HIS A 51 -8.75 -17.16 -8.05
CA HIS A 51 -8.56 -18.00 -6.88
C HIS A 51 -9.83 -18.16 -6.03
N GLY A 52 -11.00 -17.91 -6.62
CA GLY A 52 -12.29 -18.20 -6.00
C GLY A 52 -12.87 -17.10 -5.13
N TYR A 53 -12.24 -15.92 -5.04
CA TYR A 53 -12.80 -14.80 -4.29
C TYR A 53 -13.97 -14.15 -5.02
N VAL A 54 -15.07 -13.95 -4.31
CA VAL A 54 -16.20 -13.13 -4.77
C VAL A 54 -16.02 -11.73 -4.22
N LEU A 55 -15.43 -10.84 -5.03
CA LEU A 55 -15.13 -9.45 -4.60
C LEU A 55 -16.40 -8.61 -4.58
N ILE A 56 -16.64 -7.91 -3.46
CA ILE A 56 -17.84 -7.10 -3.19
C ILE A 56 -17.54 -5.61 -2.99
N ALA A 57 -16.30 -5.24 -2.69
CA ALA A 57 -15.87 -3.84 -2.63
C ALA A 57 -14.39 -3.69 -3.01
N ARG A 58 -14.04 -2.48 -3.47
CA ARG A 58 -12.66 -2.05 -3.75
C ARG A 58 -12.45 -0.65 -3.20
N ASN A 59 -11.23 -0.38 -2.73
CA ASN A 59 -10.79 0.94 -2.24
C ASN A 59 -11.82 1.54 -1.26
N PHE A 60 -12.25 0.68 -0.31
CA PHE A 60 -13.26 1.10 0.65
C PHE A 60 -12.66 2.02 1.71
N THR A 61 -13.22 3.20 1.80
CA THR A 61 -12.92 4.20 2.83
C THR A 61 -14.16 4.49 3.66
N SER A 62 -13.98 5.05 4.86
CA SER A 62 -15.08 5.47 5.70
C SER A 62 -14.88 6.92 6.16
N PRO A 63 -15.92 7.77 6.10
CA PRO A 63 -15.83 9.13 6.61
C PRO A 63 -15.35 9.16 8.07
N GLY A 64 -14.42 10.07 8.37
CA GLY A 64 -13.87 10.24 9.72
C GLY A 64 -12.84 9.19 10.16
N LEU A 65 -12.56 8.17 9.35
CA LEU A 65 -11.51 7.19 9.61
C LEU A 65 -10.33 7.38 8.65
N LYS A 66 -9.12 7.20 9.20
CA LYS A 66 -7.91 7.14 8.37
C LYS A 66 -7.74 5.74 7.80
N GLY A 67 -7.31 5.66 6.54
CA GLY A 67 -7.00 4.41 5.85
C GLY A 67 -8.10 3.95 4.90
N GLU A 68 -7.74 2.95 4.14
CA GLU A 68 -8.59 2.29 3.15
C GLU A 68 -8.36 0.79 3.18
N ILE A 69 -9.29 0.04 2.65
CA ILE A 69 -9.17 -1.38 2.38
C ILE A 69 -9.16 -1.56 0.87
N ASP A 70 -8.08 -2.11 0.34
CA ASP A 70 -7.90 -2.22 -1.11
C ASP A 70 -8.96 -3.11 -1.74
N MET A 71 -9.31 -4.25 -1.09
CA MET A 71 -10.37 -5.14 -1.57
C MET A 71 -11.08 -5.85 -0.43
N VAL A 72 -12.39 -6.06 -0.61
CA VAL A 72 -13.21 -6.87 0.27
C VAL A 72 -13.91 -7.95 -0.56
N GLY A 73 -13.88 -9.18 -0.11
CA GLY A 73 -14.54 -10.28 -0.81
C GLY A 73 -14.66 -11.55 0.01
N TYR A 74 -15.51 -12.44 -0.45
CA TYR A 74 -15.69 -13.75 0.15
C TYR A 74 -14.70 -14.76 -0.43
N ASP A 75 -14.05 -15.53 0.44
CA ASP A 75 -13.29 -16.74 0.13
C ASP A 75 -14.05 -17.91 0.76
N GLY A 76 -14.94 -18.54 -0.01
CA GLY A 76 -15.96 -19.42 0.52
C GLY A 76 -16.94 -18.67 1.43
N SER A 77 -17.04 -19.09 2.71
CA SER A 77 -17.88 -18.44 3.72
C SER A 77 -17.17 -17.31 4.49
N VAL A 78 -15.85 -17.16 4.34
CA VAL A 78 -15.04 -16.20 5.09
C VAL A 78 -14.99 -14.86 4.36
N LEU A 79 -15.31 -13.77 5.03
CA LEU A 79 -15.16 -12.42 4.51
C LEU A 79 -13.72 -11.93 4.69
N ALA A 80 -13.00 -11.81 3.59
CA ALA A 80 -11.61 -11.38 3.57
C ALA A 80 -11.49 -9.89 3.27
N PHE A 81 -10.74 -9.19 4.12
CA PHE A 81 -10.26 -7.82 3.92
C PHE A 81 -8.82 -7.92 3.41
N VAL A 82 -8.57 -7.51 2.17
CA VAL A 82 -7.30 -7.74 1.50
C VAL A 82 -6.54 -6.44 1.32
N GLU A 83 -5.31 -6.40 1.80
CA GLU A 83 -4.31 -5.37 1.55
C GLU A 83 -3.41 -5.79 0.40
N VAL A 84 -3.21 -4.92 -0.58
CA VAL A 84 -2.34 -5.17 -1.74
C VAL A 84 -1.01 -4.45 -1.57
N LYS A 85 0.08 -5.20 -1.66
CA LYS A 85 1.44 -4.68 -1.60
C LYS A 85 2.15 -4.92 -2.92
N THR A 86 2.38 -3.87 -3.69
CA THR A 86 3.14 -3.94 -4.95
C THR A 86 4.53 -3.38 -4.75
N ARG A 87 5.54 -4.13 -5.19
CA ARG A 87 6.95 -3.70 -5.21
C ARG A 87 7.54 -3.93 -6.59
N THR A 88 8.29 -2.95 -7.09
CA THR A 88 9.08 -3.09 -8.32
C THR A 88 10.54 -3.25 -7.92
N ARG A 89 11.19 -4.33 -8.37
CA ARG A 89 12.62 -4.54 -8.20
C ARG A 89 13.34 -4.03 -9.45
N MET A 90 14.34 -3.19 -9.23
CA MET A 90 15.18 -2.64 -10.29
C MET A 90 16.40 -3.52 -10.57
N ASP A 91 16.91 -4.28 -9.60
CA ASP A 91 18.12 -5.10 -9.69
C ASP A 91 17.98 -6.50 -9.11
N ALA A 92 18.70 -7.46 -9.73
CA ALA A 92 18.78 -8.85 -9.28
C ALA A 92 19.61 -9.02 -7.98
N SER A 93 20.38 -8.01 -7.57
CA SER A 93 21.29 -8.06 -6.42
C SER A 93 20.61 -7.79 -5.08
N GLN A 94 19.39 -7.24 -5.07
CA GLN A 94 18.62 -7.11 -3.84
C GLN A 94 18.00 -8.48 -3.49
N LYS A 95 18.82 -9.31 -2.84
CA LYS A 95 18.39 -10.59 -2.29
C LYS A 95 17.17 -10.42 -1.39
N ASP A 96 16.17 -11.20 -1.65
CA ASP A 96 15.10 -11.84 -0.87
C ASP A 96 14.65 -11.31 0.51
N ALA A 97 15.21 -10.24 1.06
CA ALA A 97 14.78 -9.69 2.36
C ALA A 97 13.28 -9.32 2.38
N ALA A 98 12.70 -9.00 1.22
CA ALA A 98 11.26 -8.68 1.13
C ALA A 98 10.38 -9.94 0.96
N LEU A 99 10.97 -11.08 0.53
CA LEU A 99 10.30 -12.39 0.53
C LEU A 99 10.42 -13.08 1.90
N GLN A 100 11.41 -12.67 2.71
CA GLN A 100 11.60 -13.11 4.10
C GLN A 100 10.86 -12.20 5.10
N ALA A 101 10.39 -11.02 4.68
CA ALA A 101 9.48 -10.24 5.51
C ALA A 101 8.22 -11.07 5.75
N THR A 102 7.98 -11.44 7.01
CA THR A 102 6.74 -12.10 7.39
C THR A 102 5.55 -11.26 6.93
N PRO A 103 4.41 -11.87 6.57
CA PRO A 103 3.19 -11.15 6.20
C PRO A 103 2.84 -10.06 7.20
N GLU A 104 3.17 -10.31 8.47
CA GLU A 104 3.00 -9.39 9.59
C GLU A 104 3.87 -8.14 9.48
N SER A 105 5.11 -8.25 9.00
CA SER A 105 5.99 -7.09 8.81
C SER A 105 5.64 -6.25 7.57
N ALA A 106 4.86 -6.79 6.64
CA ALA A 106 4.43 -6.07 5.44
C ALA A 106 3.40 -4.96 5.73
N VAL A 107 2.68 -5.07 6.86
CA VAL A 107 1.70 -4.06 7.30
C VAL A 107 2.06 -3.63 8.71
N ASN A 108 2.49 -2.36 8.88
CA ASN A 108 2.85 -1.84 10.20
C ASN A 108 1.64 -1.79 11.15
N ILE A 109 1.92 -1.72 12.45
CA ILE A 109 0.91 -1.76 13.52
C ILE A 109 -0.16 -0.67 13.35
N GLU A 110 0.24 0.54 12.99
CA GLU A 110 -0.68 1.66 12.80
C GLU A 110 -1.63 1.38 11.62
N LYS A 111 -1.10 0.88 10.51
CA LYS A 111 -1.92 0.53 9.34
C LYS A 111 -2.89 -0.62 9.66
N ARG A 112 -2.47 -1.64 10.41
CA ARG A 112 -3.37 -2.73 10.87
C ARG A 112 -4.52 -2.19 11.70
N ARG A 113 -4.25 -1.26 12.65
CA ARG A 113 -5.30 -0.61 13.45
C ARG A 113 -6.29 0.16 12.58
N ASN A 114 -5.79 0.91 11.61
CA ASN A 114 -6.63 1.69 10.72
C ASN A 114 -7.49 0.78 9.84
N ILE A 115 -6.91 -0.25 9.22
CA ILE A 115 -7.65 -1.24 8.42
C ILE A 115 -8.72 -1.94 9.28
N SER A 116 -8.39 -2.34 10.51
CA SER A 116 -9.37 -2.99 11.41
C SER A 116 -10.55 -2.09 11.75
N ARG A 117 -10.32 -0.78 11.97
CA ARG A 117 -11.41 0.19 12.21
C ARG A 117 -12.29 0.38 10.97
N VAL A 118 -11.67 0.50 9.80
CA VAL A 118 -12.39 0.63 8.53
C VAL A 118 -13.18 -0.64 8.23
N ALA A 119 -12.63 -1.84 8.51
CA ALA A 119 -13.34 -3.11 8.37
C ALA A 119 -14.55 -3.21 9.29
N GLN A 120 -14.43 -2.81 10.56
CA GLN A 120 -15.58 -2.77 11.48
C GLN A 120 -16.69 -1.84 10.96
N GLN A 121 -16.31 -0.69 10.39
CA GLN A 121 -17.29 0.23 9.81
C GLN A 121 -17.93 -0.35 8.54
N PHE A 122 -17.16 -1.08 7.71
CA PHE A 122 -17.70 -1.82 6.57
C PHE A 122 -18.77 -2.82 6.99
N LEU A 123 -18.48 -3.63 8.01
CA LEU A 123 -19.43 -4.61 8.54
C LEU A 123 -20.72 -3.96 9.05
N ARG A 124 -20.59 -2.88 9.82
CA ARG A 124 -21.75 -2.12 10.33
C ARG A 124 -22.60 -1.52 9.19
N ALA A 125 -21.95 -0.87 8.22
CA ALA A 125 -22.63 -0.22 7.09
C ALA A 125 -23.34 -1.23 6.17
N ARG A 126 -22.93 -2.49 6.19
CA ARG A 126 -23.51 -3.58 5.38
C ARG A 126 -24.38 -4.53 6.20
N HIS A 127 -24.60 -4.26 7.50
CA HIS A 127 -25.37 -5.12 8.42
C HIS A 127 -24.89 -6.58 8.44
N ILE A 128 -23.56 -6.78 8.38
CA ILE A 128 -22.94 -8.09 8.43
C ILE A 128 -22.56 -8.40 9.88
N GLU A 129 -23.33 -9.28 10.55
CA GLU A 129 -23.18 -9.52 11.99
C GLU A 129 -22.51 -10.82 12.37
N SER A 130 -22.67 -11.88 11.57
CA SER A 130 -22.28 -13.25 11.97
C SER A 130 -21.41 -13.95 10.92
N THR A 131 -20.49 -13.22 10.32
CA THR A 131 -19.59 -13.77 9.29
C THR A 131 -18.17 -13.85 9.84
N GLU A 132 -17.53 -15.00 9.66
CA GLU A 132 -16.10 -15.12 9.93
C GLU A 132 -15.32 -14.12 9.06
N CYS A 133 -14.45 -13.35 9.68
CA CYS A 133 -13.68 -12.31 9.01
C CYS A 133 -12.18 -12.57 9.11
N ARG A 134 -11.45 -12.25 8.04
CA ARG A 134 -10.00 -12.48 7.93
C ARG A 134 -9.31 -11.31 7.26
N PHE A 135 -8.08 -11.01 7.69
CA PHE A 135 -7.23 -10.04 7.01
C PHE A 135 -6.16 -10.76 6.20
N ASP A 136 -6.16 -10.52 4.90
CA ASP A 136 -5.22 -11.11 3.95
C ASP A 136 -4.26 -10.05 3.40
N VAL A 137 -3.04 -10.45 3.05
CA VAL A 137 -2.08 -9.59 2.35
C VAL A 137 -1.71 -10.24 1.02
N LEU A 138 -1.93 -9.52 -0.07
CA LEU A 138 -1.50 -9.93 -1.40
C LEU A 138 -0.23 -9.16 -1.80
N ALA A 139 0.91 -9.84 -1.76
CA ALA A 139 2.18 -9.29 -2.17
C ALA A 139 2.42 -9.55 -3.67
N ILE A 140 2.69 -8.49 -4.43
CA ILE A 140 2.99 -8.54 -5.86
C ILE A 140 4.38 -7.96 -6.07
N GLU A 141 5.27 -8.76 -6.62
CA GLU A 141 6.60 -8.32 -7.01
C GLU A 141 6.70 -8.29 -8.53
N THR A 142 7.08 -7.13 -9.05
CA THR A 142 7.28 -6.93 -10.49
C THR A 142 8.75 -6.70 -10.79
N ARG A 143 9.23 -7.30 -11.89
CA ARG A 143 10.58 -7.10 -12.45
C ARG A 143 10.45 -6.79 -13.93
N ALA A 144 11.36 -5.94 -14.44
CA ALA A 144 11.38 -5.63 -15.86
C ALA A 144 11.54 -6.92 -16.69
N GLY A 145 10.72 -7.10 -17.73
CA GLY A 145 10.79 -8.26 -18.62
C GLY A 145 10.33 -9.59 -18.03
N GLN A 146 9.82 -9.63 -16.79
CA GLN A 146 9.36 -10.87 -16.15
C GLN A 146 7.89 -10.80 -15.79
N LYS A 147 7.25 -11.99 -15.68
CA LYS A 147 5.90 -12.08 -15.12
C LYS A 147 5.93 -11.70 -13.64
N PRO A 148 4.90 -11.00 -13.12
CA PRO A 148 4.80 -10.69 -11.70
C PRO A 148 4.80 -11.97 -10.86
N SER A 149 5.59 -11.96 -9.77
CA SER A 149 5.49 -12.96 -8.70
C SER A 149 4.43 -12.52 -7.71
N VAL A 150 3.52 -13.43 -7.34
CA VAL A 150 2.40 -13.13 -6.44
C VAL A 150 2.37 -14.11 -5.29
N ARG A 151 2.17 -13.57 -4.09
CA ARG A 151 2.03 -14.36 -2.88
C ARG A 151 0.84 -13.86 -2.08
N LEU A 152 -0.13 -14.73 -1.85
CA LEU A 152 -1.30 -14.46 -1.02
C LEU A 152 -1.07 -15.05 0.37
N HIS A 153 -1.08 -14.19 1.38
CA HIS A 153 -1.00 -14.55 2.79
C HIS A 153 -2.38 -14.42 3.40
N LYS A 154 -3.06 -15.55 3.57
CA LYS A 154 -4.37 -15.62 4.24
C LYS A 154 -4.17 -15.54 5.75
N GLY A 155 -4.97 -14.74 6.45
CA GLY A 155 -4.86 -14.55 7.89
C GLY A 155 -3.55 -13.87 8.33
N ALA A 156 -3.08 -12.92 7.54
CA ALA A 156 -1.80 -12.25 7.76
C ALA A 156 -1.70 -11.51 9.11
N PHE A 157 -2.83 -11.11 9.70
CA PHE A 157 -2.90 -10.53 11.05
C PHE A 157 -4.33 -10.60 11.60
N ASN A 158 -4.45 -10.50 12.93
CA ASN A 158 -5.73 -10.48 13.63
C ASN A 158 -6.11 -9.06 14.06
N ALA A 159 -7.40 -8.73 14.00
CA ALA A 159 -7.91 -7.42 14.43
C ALA A 159 -7.65 -7.11 15.92
N GLY A 160 -7.44 -8.14 16.74
CA GLY A 160 -7.35 -8.06 18.21
C GLY A 160 -5.94 -8.05 18.81
N GLU A 161 -4.89 -8.31 18.06
CA GLU A 161 -3.51 -8.47 18.59
C GLU A 161 -2.86 -7.20 19.14
N ASN A 162 -3.57 -6.07 19.13
CA ASN A 162 -3.05 -4.77 19.55
C ASN A 162 -3.77 -4.14 20.75
N ARG A 163 -4.45 -4.91 21.60
CA ARG A 163 -4.75 -4.42 22.96
C ARG A 163 -3.46 -4.51 23.78
N PRO A 164 -2.96 -3.39 24.36
CA PRO A 164 -1.92 -3.50 25.38
C PRO A 164 -2.47 -4.45 26.44
N ARG A 165 -1.71 -5.50 26.79
CA ARG A 165 -2.00 -6.29 27.99
C ARG A 165 -2.11 -5.28 29.12
N ALA A 166 -3.29 -5.15 29.73
CA ALA A 166 -3.41 -4.48 31.02
C ALA A 166 -2.48 -5.23 31.99
N MET A 167 -1.54 -4.48 32.55
CA MET A 167 -0.78 -4.94 33.71
C MET A 167 -1.72 -5.00 34.92
#